data_22fd415cdd30f7b45a0339a5455bc48b
#
_entry.id   22fd415cdd30f7b45a0339a5455bc48b
#
_cell.length_a   1.000
_cell.length_b   1.000
_cell.length_c   1.000
_cell.angle_alpha   90.00
_cell.angle_beta   90.00
_cell.angle_gamma   90.00
#
_symmetry.space_group_name_H-M   'P 1'
#
loop_
_entity.id
_entity.type
_entity.pdbx_description
1 polymer ?
#
loop_
_entity_poly.entity_id
_entity_poly.type
_entity_poly.pdbx_seq_one_letter_code
_entity_poly.pdbx_strand_id
1 'polypeptide(L)'
;MKFPNNLYVLRNNKGLQQKEVSEAIGVGQSEYSKMERGDRKLGIHLDKLLQFFGVDEDRLFTNASPIYQKPVEYKMPPLEDLPMYGLPLPNGGEGFQVQKKMFTHCARPDYLIGVSTAYACFMLSNNMEQRYFYGEILFVDPTLQIKEKDFVVVQIKAGDRTIGLVRKVAEVSDRQFKLSTLNPDNTEVFKNSDIIAIHKIVGSRSNIE
;
A
#
# COMPACT_ATOMS: atom_id res chain seq x y z
N MET A 1 17.35 -6.34 -32.24
CA MET A 1 16.07 -7.05 -32.43
C MET A 1 15.93 -8.05 -31.31
N LYS A 2 14.82 -8.08 -30.57
CA LYS A 2 14.56 -9.03 -29.47
C LYS A 2 13.80 -10.24 -30.00
N PHE A 3 14.07 -11.42 -29.44
CA PHE A 3 13.41 -12.68 -29.76
C PHE A 3 12.69 -13.18 -28.50
N PRO A 4 11.45 -12.72 -28.24
CA PRO A 4 10.74 -13.03 -27.00
C PRO A 4 10.48 -14.54 -26.89
N ASN A 5 10.65 -15.08 -25.69
CA ASN A 5 10.43 -16.48 -25.36
C ASN A 5 10.19 -16.68 -23.87
N ASN A 6 9.71 -17.85 -23.48
CA ASN A 6 9.35 -18.18 -22.10
C ASN A 6 10.43 -18.98 -21.33
N LEU A 7 11.66 -19.06 -21.84
CA LEU A 7 12.73 -19.89 -21.22
C LEU A 7 12.97 -19.55 -19.76
N TYR A 8 12.95 -18.27 -19.42
CA TYR A 8 13.12 -17.83 -18.03
C TYR A 8 12.04 -18.42 -17.11
N VAL A 9 10.76 -18.34 -17.54
CA VAL A 9 9.62 -18.86 -16.78
C VAL A 9 9.70 -20.38 -16.65
N LEU A 10 10.00 -21.07 -17.75
CA LEU A 10 10.12 -22.53 -17.78
C LEU A 10 11.23 -23.02 -16.85
N ARG A 11 12.39 -22.35 -16.88
CA ARG A 11 13.52 -22.67 -16.00
C ARG A 11 13.19 -22.46 -14.54
N ASN A 12 12.62 -21.30 -14.19
CA ASN A 12 12.27 -20.98 -12.80
C ASN A 12 11.19 -21.92 -12.25
N ASN A 13 10.21 -22.29 -13.07
CA ASN A 13 9.18 -23.25 -12.67
C ASN A 13 9.74 -24.65 -12.33
N LYS A 14 10.89 -24.99 -12.91
CA LYS A 14 11.64 -26.23 -12.58
C LYS A 14 12.66 -26.02 -11.45
N GLY A 15 12.82 -24.80 -10.91
CA GLY A 15 13.78 -24.49 -9.85
C GLY A 15 15.25 -24.56 -10.30
N LEU A 16 15.54 -24.50 -11.61
CA LEU A 16 16.87 -24.69 -12.17
C LEU A 16 17.66 -23.39 -12.29
N GLN A 17 19.01 -23.50 -12.19
CA GLN A 17 19.92 -22.41 -12.50
C GLN A 17 20.24 -22.36 -14.01
N GLN A 18 20.64 -21.20 -14.54
CA GLN A 18 21.04 -21.07 -15.94
C GLN A 18 22.17 -22.03 -16.33
N LYS A 19 23.10 -22.29 -15.41
CA LYS A 19 24.18 -23.22 -15.60
C LYS A 19 23.70 -24.64 -15.89
N GLU A 20 22.74 -25.12 -15.10
CA GLU A 20 22.21 -26.49 -15.23
C GLU A 20 21.51 -26.70 -16.58
N VAL A 21 20.74 -25.71 -17.03
CA VAL A 21 20.09 -25.79 -18.34
C VAL A 21 21.11 -25.71 -19.47
N SER A 22 22.10 -24.82 -19.37
CA SER A 22 23.13 -24.65 -20.39
C SER A 22 23.95 -25.92 -20.59
N GLU A 23 24.32 -26.61 -19.50
CA GLU A 23 25.02 -27.90 -19.51
C GLU A 23 24.14 -28.98 -20.16
N ALA A 24 22.87 -29.06 -19.80
CA ALA A 24 21.94 -30.07 -20.32
C ALA A 24 21.73 -29.96 -21.84
N ILE A 25 21.70 -28.75 -22.41
CA ILE A 25 21.54 -28.54 -23.86
C ILE A 25 22.85 -28.43 -24.60
N GLY A 26 24.00 -28.46 -23.90
CA GLY A 26 25.36 -28.46 -24.49
C GLY A 26 25.81 -27.09 -25.03
N VAL A 27 25.46 -25.98 -24.32
CA VAL A 27 25.91 -24.63 -24.66
C VAL A 27 26.62 -23.95 -23.48
N GLY A 28 27.32 -22.88 -23.75
CA GLY A 28 27.90 -22.07 -22.68
C GLY A 28 26.84 -21.29 -21.91
N GLN A 29 27.03 -21.11 -20.60
CA GLN A 29 26.05 -20.34 -19.76
C GLN A 29 25.76 -18.93 -20.29
N SER A 30 26.81 -18.23 -20.80
CA SER A 30 26.68 -16.90 -21.40
C SER A 30 25.79 -16.92 -22.65
N GLU A 31 25.89 -18.00 -23.46
CA GLU A 31 25.06 -18.17 -24.66
C GLU A 31 23.60 -18.45 -24.27
N TYR A 32 23.34 -19.36 -23.32
CA TYR A 32 22.03 -19.64 -22.79
C TYR A 32 21.38 -18.38 -22.19
N SER A 33 22.15 -17.61 -21.41
CA SER A 33 21.70 -16.35 -20.83
C SER A 33 21.21 -15.35 -21.90
N LYS A 34 21.90 -15.27 -23.04
CA LYS A 34 21.48 -14.43 -24.17
C LYS A 34 20.21 -14.94 -24.84
N MET A 35 20.06 -16.28 -24.97
CA MET A 35 18.82 -16.88 -25.49
C MET A 35 17.64 -16.61 -24.57
N GLU A 36 17.80 -16.83 -23.25
CA GLU A 36 16.76 -16.60 -22.24
C GLU A 36 16.30 -15.14 -22.22
N ARG A 37 17.20 -14.19 -22.40
CA ARG A 37 16.87 -12.76 -22.50
C ARG A 37 16.30 -12.33 -23.85
N GLY A 38 16.23 -13.23 -24.80
CA GLY A 38 15.82 -12.91 -26.16
C GLY A 38 16.84 -12.05 -26.93
N ASP A 39 18.09 -11.97 -26.48
CA ASP A 39 19.17 -11.28 -27.18
C ASP A 39 19.77 -12.11 -28.33
N ARG A 40 19.44 -13.40 -28.37
CA ARG A 40 19.86 -14.35 -29.39
C ARG A 40 18.71 -15.27 -29.78
N LYS A 41 18.62 -15.62 -31.08
CA LYS A 41 17.69 -16.62 -31.57
C LYS A 41 18.03 -18.00 -30.99
N LEU A 42 17.02 -18.83 -30.73
CA LEU A 42 17.22 -20.20 -30.24
C LEU A 42 17.85 -21.11 -31.30
N GLY A 43 17.52 -20.90 -32.58
CA GLY A 43 18.15 -21.55 -33.73
C GLY A 43 18.23 -23.06 -33.58
N ILE A 44 19.43 -23.62 -33.76
CA ILE A 44 19.70 -25.07 -33.69
C ILE A 44 19.51 -25.67 -32.28
N HIS A 45 19.32 -24.85 -31.26
CA HIS A 45 19.11 -25.30 -29.88
C HIS A 45 17.59 -25.42 -29.53
N LEU A 46 16.70 -25.03 -30.44
CA LEU A 46 15.25 -25.01 -30.20
C LEU A 46 14.73 -26.40 -29.80
N ASP A 47 14.98 -27.40 -30.62
CA ASP A 47 14.50 -28.78 -30.38
C ASP A 47 14.97 -29.33 -29.02
N LYS A 48 16.24 -29.09 -28.69
CA LYS A 48 16.80 -29.50 -27.40
C LYS A 48 16.13 -28.81 -26.23
N LEU A 49 15.80 -27.54 -26.37
CA LEU A 49 15.09 -26.76 -25.36
C LEU A 49 13.65 -27.24 -25.19
N LEU A 50 12.94 -27.48 -26.29
CA LEU A 50 11.58 -28.03 -26.25
C LEU A 50 11.55 -29.39 -25.55
N GLN A 51 12.47 -30.28 -25.91
CA GLN A 51 12.60 -31.60 -25.29
C GLN A 51 12.97 -31.50 -23.81
N PHE A 52 13.93 -30.65 -23.44
CA PHE A 52 14.39 -30.48 -22.06
C PHE A 52 13.28 -29.95 -21.13
N PHE A 53 12.51 -28.96 -21.62
CA PHE A 53 11.43 -28.39 -20.84
C PHE A 53 10.11 -29.20 -20.96
N GLY A 54 9.99 -30.07 -21.95
CA GLY A 54 8.77 -30.86 -22.19
C GLY A 54 7.61 -30.00 -22.67
N VAL A 55 7.88 -29.04 -23.56
CA VAL A 55 6.90 -28.09 -24.11
C VAL A 55 6.98 -28.05 -25.63
N ASP A 56 5.92 -27.60 -26.28
CA ASP A 56 5.87 -27.27 -27.69
C ASP A 56 6.32 -25.84 -27.99
N GLU A 57 6.47 -25.51 -29.29
CA GLU A 57 6.85 -24.16 -29.71
C GLU A 57 5.83 -23.12 -29.29
N ASP A 58 4.54 -23.44 -29.34
CA ASP A 58 3.48 -22.51 -28.95
C ASP A 58 3.64 -22.08 -27.50
N ARG A 59 3.85 -23.03 -26.61
CA ARG A 59 4.07 -22.73 -25.19
C ARG A 59 5.38 -21.98 -24.93
N LEU A 60 6.41 -22.19 -25.76
CA LEU A 60 7.66 -21.46 -25.66
C LEU A 60 7.54 -20.02 -26.13
N PHE A 61 6.72 -19.73 -27.14
CA PHE A 61 6.66 -18.41 -27.77
C PHE A 61 5.32 -17.65 -27.56
N THR A 62 4.22 -18.35 -27.29
CA THR A 62 2.91 -17.71 -27.07
C THR A 62 2.89 -16.95 -25.75
N ASN A 63 2.43 -15.71 -25.78
CA ASN A 63 2.43 -14.79 -24.64
C ASN A 63 3.83 -14.55 -24.03
N ALA A 64 4.88 -14.83 -24.81
CA ALA A 64 6.22 -14.46 -24.40
C ALA A 64 6.34 -12.94 -24.33
N SER A 65 6.03 -12.38 -23.17
CA SER A 65 6.47 -11.03 -22.84
C SER A 65 8.00 -11.01 -22.87
N PRO A 66 8.65 -9.89 -23.18
CA PRO A 66 10.08 -9.72 -22.98
C PRO A 66 10.36 -9.74 -21.47
N ILE A 67 10.47 -10.96 -20.89
CA ILE A 67 10.42 -11.21 -19.45
C ILE A 67 11.80 -11.05 -18.80
N TYR A 68 12.83 -10.73 -19.49
CA TYR A 68 13.99 -10.19 -18.83
C TYR A 68 13.90 -8.66 -18.75
N GLN A 69 12.98 -8.17 -17.98
CA GLN A 69 13.31 -6.98 -17.21
C GLN A 69 14.30 -7.49 -16.15
N LYS A 70 15.57 -7.07 -16.25
CA LYS A 70 16.48 -7.02 -15.10
C LYS A 70 15.57 -6.76 -13.88
N PRO A 71 15.67 -7.54 -12.77
CA PRO A 71 14.95 -7.14 -11.58
C PRO A 71 15.17 -5.64 -11.48
N VAL A 72 14.13 -4.87 -11.68
CA VAL A 72 14.21 -3.45 -11.38
C VAL A 72 14.61 -3.53 -9.94
N GLU A 73 15.87 -3.17 -9.63
CA GLU A 73 16.24 -2.85 -8.27
C GLU A 73 15.21 -1.79 -7.92
N TYR A 74 14.13 -2.26 -7.31
CA TYR A 74 13.17 -1.37 -6.71
C TYR A 74 13.99 -0.74 -5.58
N LYS A 75 14.72 0.33 -5.91
CA LYS A 75 15.09 1.30 -4.91
C LYS A 75 13.74 1.74 -4.38
N MET A 76 13.32 1.09 -3.30
CA MET A 76 12.25 1.66 -2.51
C MET A 76 12.62 3.13 -2.36
N PRO A 77 11.77 4.06 -2.84
CA PRO A 77 12.02 5.45 -2.53
C PRO A 77 12.28 5.47 -1.03
N PRO A 78 13.26 6.25 -0.56
CA PRO A 78 13.53 6.34 0.87
C PRO A 78 12.16 6.48 1.52
N LEU A 79 11.87 5.63 2.50
CA LEU A 79 10.58 5.63 3.21
C LEU A 79 10.39 7.07 3.69
N GLU A 80 9.68 7.85 2.87
CA GLU A 80 9.35 9.22 3.28
C GLU A 80 8.57 9.09 4.56
N ASP A 81 9.08 9.73 5.60
CA ASP A 81 8.39 9.74 6.88
C ASP A 81 6.95 10.21 6.69
N LEU A 82 6.04 9.60 7.41
CA LEU A 82 4.63 9.95 7.35
C LEU A 82 4.40 11.28 8.08
N PRO A 83 3.86 12.33 7.45
CA PRO A 83 3.62 13.59 8.13
C PRO A 83 2.57 13.43 9.23
N MET A 84 2.80 14.05 10.37
CA MET A 84 1.88 14.05 11.50
C MET A 84 1.20 15.40 11.65
N TYR A 85 -0.12 15.36 11.84
CA TYR A 85 -0.97 16.52 12.04
C TYR A 85 -1.76 16.40 13.36
N GLY A 86 -2.29 17.52 13.81
CA GLY A 86 -3.15 17.57 14.98
C GLY A 86 -2.40 17.91 16.27
N LEU A 87 -2.77 19.04 16.86
CA LEU A 87 -2.31 19.46 18.19
C LEU A 87 -3.46 19.39 19.18
N PRO A 88 -3.18 19.17 20.46
CA PRO A 88 -4.21 19.25 21.50
C PRO A 88 -4.98 20.58 21.41
N LEU A 89 -6.26 20.54 21.70
CA LEU A 89 -7.06 21.75 21.80
C LEU A 89 -6.59 22.60 22.99
N PRO A 90 -6.44 23.93 22.84
CA PRO A 90 -5.87 24.79 23.87
C PRO A 90 -6.64 24.76 25.22
N ASN A 91 -7.94 24.54 25.17
CA ASN A 91 -8.80 24.53 26.36
C ASN A 91 -9.20 23.11 26.77
N GLY A 92 -8.48 22.11 26.28
CA GLY A 92 -8.94 20.72 26.39
C GLY A 92 -10.14 20.45 25.50
N GLY A 93 -10.78 19.31 25.70
CA GLY A 93 -11.93 18.89 24.94
C GLY A 93 -11.63 17.73 24.02
N GLU A 94 -12.66 17.36 23.27
CA GLU A 94 -12.61 16.20 22.39
C GLU A 94 -11.93 16.55 21.04
N GLY A 95 -11.02 15.70 20.61
CA GLY A 95 -10.37 15.83 19.31
C GLY A 95 -9.07 16.65 19.35
N PHE A 96 -8.69 17.13 18.19
CA PHE A 96 -7.45 17.86 17.99
C PHE A 96 -7.61 19.00 16.99
N GLN A 97 -6.77 20.03 17.11
CA GLN A 97 -6.75 21.10 16.12
C GLN A 97 -6.03 20.64 14.86
N VAL A 98 -6.70 20.71 13.73
CA VAL A 98 -6.10 20.46 12.42
C VAL A 98 -5.36 21.70 11.95
N GLN A 99 -4.07 21.54 11.68
CA GLN A 99 -3.21 22.62 11.22
C GLN A 99 -2.87 22.46 9.74
N LYS A 100 -2.58 23.57 9.06
CA LYS A 100 -2.12 23.55 7.66
C LYS A 100 -0.70 23.00 7.50
N LYS A 101 0.12 23.08 8.56
CA LYS A 101 1.48 22.56 8.56
C LYS A 101 1.58 21.37 9.49
N MET A 102 2.28 20.36 9.06
CA MET A 102 2.67 19.24 9.93
C MET A 102 3.54 19.75 11.08
N PHE A 103 3.46 19.11 12.25
CA PHE A 103 4.31 19.46 13.37
C PHE A 103 5.51 18.53 13.53
N THR A 104 5.42 17.30 13.01
CA THR A 104 6.50 16.29 13.03
C THR A 104 6.23 15.20 11.99
N HIS A 105 7.06 14.16 12.01
CA HIS A 105 6.91 12.96 11.18
C HIS A 105 6.99 11.71 12.05
N CYS A 106 6.48 10.60 11.55
CA CYS A 106 6.71 9.28 12.11
C CYS A 106 7.05 8.28 10.98
N ALA A 107 7.63 7.13 11.35
CA ALA A 107 7.92 6.09 10.38
C ALA A 107 6.63 5.66 9.64
N ARG A 108 6.70 5.64 8.31
CA ARG A 108 5.58 5.25 7.45
C ARG A 108 5.40 3.73 7.51
N PRO A 109 4.21 3.23 7.83
CA PRO A 109 3.92 1.80 7.70
C PRO A 109 3.97 1.32 6.25
N ASP A 110 4.39 0.07 6.03
CA ASP A 110 4.57 -0.52 4.70
C ASP A 110 3.29 -0.46 3.84
N TYR A 111 2.12 -0.65 4.46
CA TYR A 111 0.83 -0.59 3.77
C TYR A 111 0.41 0.83 3.34
N LEU A 112 1.14 1.87 3.72
CA LEU A 112 0.95 3.25 3.25
C LEU A 112 2.03 3.72 2.27
N ILE A 113 2.95 2.84 1.87
CA ILE A 113 3.93 3.14 0.83
C ILE A 113 3.19 3.46 -0.48
N GLY A 114 3.55 4.56 -1.13
CA GLY A 114 2.92 5.02 -2.36
C GLY A 114 1.63 5.84 -2.19
N VAL A 115 1.08 5.95 -0.97
CA VAL A 115 -0.06 6.83 -0.69
C VAL A 115 0.48 8.20 -0.28
N SER A 116 0.66 9.10 -1.25
CA SER A 116 1.29 10.42 -1.03
C SER A 116 0.50 11.33 -0.09
N THR A 117 -0.82 11.16 0.00
CA THR A 117 -1.71 11.95 0.84
C THR A 117 -1.90 11.37 2.24
N ALA A 118 -1.34 10.18 2.52
CA ALA A 118 -1.43 9.57 3.83
C ALA A 118 -0.77 10.44 4.91
N TYR A 119 -1.33 10.38 6.11
CA TYR A 119 -0.82 11.10 7.26
C TYR A 119 -1.08 10.34 8.55
N ALA A 120 -0.47 10.82 9.64
CA ALA A 120 -0.74 10.34 10.97
C ALA A 120 -1.26 11.44 11.89
N CYS A 121 -1.93 11.05 12.97
CA CYS A 121 -2.33 11.94 14.05
C CYS A 121 -2.33 11.19 15.38
N PHE A 122 -2.31 11.91 16.51
CA PHE A 122 -2.47 11.30 17.81
C PHE A 122 -3.95 11.11 18.16
N MET A 123 -4.24 10.03 18.86
CA MET A 123 -5.50 9.88 19.60
C MET A 123 -5.41 10.74 20.87
N LEU A 124 -6.16 11.84 20.91
CA LEU A 124 -6.10 12.84 21.98
C LEU A 124 -7.37 12.89 22.84
N SER A 125 -8.11 11.79 22.89
CA SER A 125 -9.30 11.64 23.74
C SER A 125 -9.51 10.17 24.11
N ASN A 126 -10.30 9.90 25.15
CA ASN A 126 -10.61 8.54 25.61
C ASN A 126 -11.92 7.99 25.03
N ASN A 127 -12.58 8.76 24.17
CA ASN A 127 -13.90 8.42 23.63
C ASN A 127 -13.92 7.24 22.66
N MET A 128 -12.75 6.76 22.23
CA MET A 128 -12.61 5.59 21.38
C MET A 128 -11.92 4.41 22.10
N GLU A 129 -11.83 4.48 23.45
CA GLU A 129 -11.34 3.35 24.26
C GLU A 129 -12.10 2.06 23.92
N GLN A 130 -11.42 0.94 24.07
CA GLN A 130 -11.66 -0.39 23.53
C GLN A 130 -11.09 -0.60 22.14
N ARG A 131 -10.86 0.45 21.33
CA ARG A 131 -10.26 0.34 20.01
C ARG A 131 -9.01 1.19 19.86
N TYR A 132 -9.03 2.42 20.32
CA TYR A 132 -7.89 3.35 20.31
C TYR A 132 -7.76 4.01 21.66
N PHE A 133 -6.54 4.04 22.20
CA PHE A 133 -6.23 4.60 23.49
C PHE A 133 -5.54 5.95 23.36
N TYR A 134 -5.67 6.77 24.37
CA TYR A 134 -5.02 8.09 24.44
C TYR A 134 -3.50 7.96 24.18
N GLY A 135 -2.97 8.79 23.30
CA GLY A 135 -1.55 8.81 22.93
C GLY A 135 -1.16 7.85 21.80
N GLU A 136 -2.04 6.98 21.32
CA GLU A 136 -1.76 6.17 20.13
C GLU A 136 -1.57 7.04 18.89
N ILE A 137 -0.69 6.60 18.01
CA ILE A 137 -0.53 7.16 16.66
C ILE A 137 -1.51 6.44 15.74
N LEU A 138 -2.40 7.20 15.12
CA LEU A 138 -3.36 6.71 14.13
C LEU A 138 -2.84 6.99 12.72
N PHE A 139 -2.88 5.99 11.86
CA PHE A 139 -2.48 6.06 10.47
C PHE A 139 -3.70 6.21 9.57
N VAL A 140 -3.69 7.22 8.71
CA VAL A 140 -4.86 7.65 7.94
C VAL A 140 -4.58 7.62 6.44
N ASP A 141 -5.49 7.01 5.69
CA ASP A 141 -5.49 7.01 4.23
C ASP A 141 -6.70 7.80 3.70
N PRO A 142 -6.48 9.02 3.17
CA PRO A 142 -7.55 9.84 2.61
C PRO A 142 -8.13 9.35 1.28
N THR A 143 -7.47 8.39 0.62
CA THR A 143 -7.87 7.92 -0.71
C THR A 143 -8.95 6.84 -0.67
N LEU A 144 -9.16 6.23 0.51
CA LEU A 144 -10.09 5.12 0.66
C LEU A 144 -11.53 5.58 0.83
N GLN A 145 -12.42 4.85 0.19
CA GLN A 145 -13.87 5.04 0.36
C GLN A 145 -14.31 4.68 1.78
N ILE A 146 -15.13 5.53 2.38
CA ILE A 146 -15.69 5.33 3.72
C ILE A 146 -16.90 4.41 3.65
N LYS A 147 -16.98 3.46 4.58
CA LYS A 147 -18.06 2.48 4.73
C LYS A 147 -18.51 2.42 6.17
N GLU A 148 -19.70 1.86 6.39
CA GLU A 148 -20.17 1.53 7.74
C GLU A 148 -19.17 0.65 8.49
N LYS A 149 -19.07 0.88 9.78
CA LYS A 149 -18.12 0.26 10.71
C LYS A 149 -16.65 0.69 10.56
N ASP A 150 -16.31 1.51 9.56
CA ASP A 150 -14.98 2.09 9.49
C ASP A 150 -14.72 3.05 10.66
N PHE A 151 -13.46 3.17 11.02
CA PHE A 151 -12.97 4.22 11.91
C PHE A 151 -12.37 5.35 11.07
N VAL A 152 -12.71 6.57 11.43
CA VAL A 152 -12.39 7.75 10.62
C VAL A 152 -11.88 8.90 11.47
N VAL A 153 -11.11 9.76 10.82
CA VAL A 153 -10.88 11.13 11.26
C VAL A 153 -11.86 12.00 10.49
N VAL A 154 -12.83 12.60 11.17
CA VAL A 154 -13.73 13.59 10.59
C VAL A 154 -13.25 14.98 10.97
N GLN A 155 -13.14 15.87 9.98
CA GLN A 155 -12.74 17.25 10.14
C GLN A 155 -13.96 18.16 10.02
N ILE A 156 -14.22 18.96 11.03
CA ILE A 156 -15.35 19.88 11.08
C ILE A 156 -14.87 21.31 11.35
N LYS A 157 -15.69 22.28 10.98
CA LYS A 157 -15.45 23.68 11.30
C LYS A 157 -16.00 24.00 12.71
N ALA A 158 -15.15 24.58 13.55
CA ALA A 158 -15.52 25.06 14.88
C ALA A 158 -15.03 26.51 15.06
N GLY A 159 -15.91 27.45 14.74
CA GLY A 159 -15.55 28.88 14.61
C GLY A 159 -14.48 29.10 13.54
N ASP A 160 -13.35 29.69 13.91
CA ASP A 160 -12.22 29.95 13.02
C ASP A 160 -11.23 28.79 12.90
N ARG A 161 -11.52 27.68 13.57
CA ARG A 161 -10.63 26.51 13.60
C ARG A 161 -11.24 25.31 12.90
N THR A 162 -10.40 24.44 12.41
CA THR A 162 -10.76 23.10 11.98
C THR A 162 -10.39 22.11 13.09
N ILE A 163 -11.36 21.32 13.51
CA ILE A 163 -11.19 20.30 14.55
C ILE A 163 -11.27 18.92 13.89
N GLY A 164 -10.35 18.04 14.22
CA GLY A 164 -10.37 16.62 13.86
C GLY A 164 -10.95 15.81 15.02
N LEU A 165 -11.94 14.99 14.74
CA LEU A 165 -12.54 14.06 15.69
C LEU A 165 -12.31 12.62 15.19
N VAL A 166 -12.01 11.70 16.11
CA VAL A 166 -11.93 10.26 15.79
C VAL A 166 -13.29 9.65 16.09
N ARG A 167 -13.86 8.94 15.12
CA ARG A 167 -15.21 8.35 15.21
C ARG A 167 -15.28 7.00 14.54
N LYS A 168 -16.29 6.22 14.90
CA LYS A 168 -16.72 5.04 14.15
C LYS A 168 -17.92 5.41 13.29
N VAL A 169 -17.93 4.96 12.06
CA VAL A 169 -19.06 5.16 11.14
C VAL A 169 -20.17 4.17 11.47
N ALA A 170 -21.30 4.69 11.94
CA ALA A 170 -22.49 3.90 12.22
C ALA A 170 -23.37 3.76 10.97
N GLU A 171 -23.53 4.85 10.19
CA GLU A 171 -24.33 4.84 8.96
C GLU A 171 -23.79 5.91 7.99
N VAL A 172 -23.86 5.61 6.70
CA VAL A 172 -23.51 6.54 5.60
C VAL A 172 -24.72 6.78 4.73
N SER A 173 -25.02 8.05 4.46
CA SER A 173 -26.04 8.44 3.48
C SER A 173 -25.58 9.60 2.61
N ASP A 174 -26.31 9.91 1.55
CA ASP A 174 -25.99 10.99 0.61
C ASP A 174 -25.97 12.38 1.26
N ARG A 175 -26.61 12.56 2.41
CA ARG A 175 -26.77 13.85 3.05
C ARG A 175 -26.08 13.99 4.40
N GLN A 176 -25.74 12.87 5.04
CA GLN A 176 -25.22 12.86 6.40
C GLN A 176 -24.48 11.59 6.75
N PHE A 177 -23.61 11.70 7.75
CA PHE A 177 -22.99 10.58 8.43
C PHE A 177 -23.55 10.46 9.85
N LYS A 178 -23.88 9.24 10.28
CA LYS A 178 -24.02 8.94 11.71
C LYS A 178 -22.69 8.40 12.21
N LEU A 179 -22.09 9.12 13.13
CA LEU A 179 -20.77 8.82 13.67
C LEU A 179 -20.90 8.59 15.17
N SER A 180 -20.25 7.54 15.67
CA SER A 180 -20.32 7.17 17.09
C SER A 180 -18.95 7.21 17.77
N THR A 181 -19.00 7.48 19.07
CA THR A 181 -17.94 7.21 20.04
C THR A 181 -18.15 5.81 20.64
N LEU A 182 -17.14 5.26 21.31
CA LEU A 182 -17.23 3.96 21.98
C LEU A 182 -17.29 4.11 23.51
N ASN A 183 -16.79 5.22 24.04
CA ASN A 183 -16.75 5.50 25.47
C ASN A 183 -16.97 7.00 25.78
N PRO A 184 -18.18 7.41 26.27
CA PRO A 184 -19.40 6.62 26.29
C PRO A 184 -19.88 6.29 24.87
N ASP A 185 -20.66 5.22 24.76
CA ASP A 185 -21.32 4.90 23.47
C ASP A 185 -22.37 5.97 23.19
N ASN A 186 -22.11 6.76 22.17
CA ASN A 186 -22.98 7.84 21.72
C ASN A 186 -22.89 7.98 20.20
N THR A 187 -24.03 8.27 19.57
CA THR A 187 -24.11 8.48 18.12
C THR A 187 -24.63 9.87 17.81
N GLU A 188 -23.88 10.59 16.98
CA GLU A 188 -24.17 11.93 16.53
C GLU A 188 -24.37 11.97 15.02
N VAL A 189 -25.21 12.90 14.56
CA VAL A 189 -25.48 13.12 13.14
C VAL A 189 -24.69 14.32 12.65
N PHE A 190 -23.84 14.09 11.64
CA PHE A 190 -23.07 15.14 10.96
C PHE A 190 -23.62 15.32 9.56
N LYS A 191 -24.09 16.53 9.23
CA LYS A 191 -24.48 16.84 7.85
C LYS A 191 -23.23 16.94 6.97
N ASN A 192 -23.33 16.48 5.73
CA ASN A 192 -22.19 16.57 4.78
C ASN A 192 -21.71 18.01 4.58
N SER A 193 -22.61 19.00 4.73
CA SER A 193 -22.26 20.43 4.67
C SER A 193 -21.32 20.89 5.79
N ASP A 194 -21.33 20.21 6.92
CA ASP A 194 -20.58 20.59 8.12
C ASP A 194 -19.22 19.88 8.19
N ILE A 195 -19.04 18.86 7.36
CA ILE A 195 -17.82 18.07 7.24
C ILE A 195 -16.89 18.72 6.20
N ILE A 196 -15.70 19.10 6.63
CA ILE A 196 -14.63 19.59 5.73
C ILE A 196 -13.96 18.41 5.02
N ALA A 197 -13.66 17.36 5.77
CA ALA A 197 -13.06 16.13 5.26
C ALA A 197 -13.39 14.95 6.18
N ILE A 198 -13.42 13.76 5.61
CA ILE A 198 -13.55 12.50 6.35
C ILE A 198 -12.59 11.48 5.75
N HIS A 199 -11.71 10.93 6.56
CA HIS A 199 -10.63 10.07 6.10
C HIS A 199 -10.57 8.79 6.93
N LYS A 200 -10.30 7.67 6.27
CA LYS A 200 -10.27 6.36 6.91
C LYS A 200 -9.00 6.14 7.72
N ILE A 201 -9.14 5.66 8.95
CA ILE A 201 -8.04 5.15 9.77
C ILE A 201 -7.78 3.70 9.35
N VAL A 202 -6.55 3.42 8.95
CA VAL A 202 -6.14 2.10 8.41
C VAL A 202 -5.27 1.31 9.38
N GLY A 203 -4.82 1.93 10.44
CA GLY A 203 -4.02 1.28 11.49
C GLY A 203 -3.70 2.21 12.64
N SER A 204 -3.09 1.66 13.67
CA SER A 204 -2.58 2.42 14.81
C SER A 204 -1.31 1.78 15.36
N ARG A 205 -0.54 2.56 16.09
CA ARG A 205 0.62 2.12 16.85
C ARG A 205 0.56 2.69 18.26
N SER A 206 0.67 1.82 19.26
CA SER A 206 0.86 2.25 20.64
C SER A 206 2.18 3.02 20.78
N ASN A 207 2.15 4.09 21.52
CA ASN A 207 3.34 4.89 21.83
C ASN A 207 3.91 4.51 23.20
N ILE A 208 3.42 3.41 23.79
CA ILE A 208 3.91 2.90 25.07
C ILE A 208 5.11 2.01 24.75
N GLU A 209 6.29 2.49 25.09
CA GLU A 209 7.47 1.66 25.30
C GLU A 209 7.37 0.95 26.66
#